data_1210b12844c6695b4e1f2a617789d75c
#
_entry.id   1210b12844c6695b4e1f2a617789d75c
#
_cell.length_a   1.000
_cell.length_b   1.000
_cell.length_c   1.000
_cell.angle_alpha   90.00
_cell.angle_beta   90.00
_cell.angle_gamma   90.00
#
_symmetry.space_group_name_H-M   'P 1'
#
loop_
_entity.id
_entity.type
_entity.pdbx_description
1 polymer ?
#
loop_
_entity_poly.entity_id
_entity_poly.type
_entity_poly.pdbx_seq_one_letter_code
_entity_poly.pdbx_strand_id
1 'polypeptide(L)' 'MSQAAQAGAYISRLSEKHDVDPFGVVALLSLTALSEVDFTKVAFWREVSDVMAGRA' A
#
# COMPACT_ATOMS: atom_id res chain seq x y z
N MET A 1 8.84 9.10 10.67
CA MET A 1 7.79 8.58 9.79
C MET A 1 7.74 7.07 9.89
N SER A 2 6.56 6.46 10.02
CA SER A 2 6.44 5.01 10.07
C SER A 2 6.79 4.40 8.70
N GLN A 3 7.09 3.09 8.69
CA GLN A 3 7.34 2.38 7.43
C GLN A 3 6.12 2.43 6.51
N ALA A 4 4.93 2.31 7.08
CA ALA A 4 3.69 2.39 6.31
C ALA A 4 3.52 3.77 5.66
N ALA A 5 3.82 4.84 6.38
CA ALA A 5 3.74 6.20 5.85
C ALA A 5 4.77 6.42 4.74
N GLN A 6 5.99 5.90 4.90
CA GLN A 6 7.03 5.99 3.88
C GLN A 6 6.61 5.21 2.62
N ALA A 7 6.10 4.00 2.79
CA ALA A 7 5.63 3.18 1.68
C ALA A 7 4.46 3.86 0.95
N GLY A 8 3.52 4.43 1.70
CA GLY A 8 2.38 5.15 1.12
C GLY A 8 2.82 6.35 0.29
N ALA A 9 3.77 7.13 0.80
CA ALA A 9 4.31 8.28 0.08
C ALA A 9 5.03 7.86 -1.21
N TYR A 10 5.80 6.77 -1.15
CA TYR A 10 6.52 6.23 -2.30
C TYR A 10 5.54 5.75 -3.38
N ILE A 11 4.53 4.98 -2.97
CA ILE A 11 3.51 4.47 -3.90
C ILE A 11 2.73 5.61 -4.53
N SER A 12 2.37 6.64 -3.76
CA SER A 12 1.66 7.79 -4.29
C SER A 12 2.47 8.52 -5.37
N ARG A 13 3.76 8.69 -5.15
CA ARG A 13 4.64 9.34 -6.14
C ARG A 13 4.80 8.51 -7.41
N LEU A 14 5.00 7.20 -7.26
CA LEU A 14 5.12 6.31 -8.42
C LEU A 14 3.81 6.25 -9.20
N SER A 15 2.69 6.19 -8.50
CA SER A 15 1.38 6.12 -9.13
C SER A 15 1.08 7.39 -9.92
N GLU A 16 1.45 8.54 -9.37
CA GLU A 16 1.30 9.82 -10.07
C GLU A 16 2.16 9.86 -11.33
N LYS A 17 3.41 9.40 -11.22
CA LYS A 17 4.35 9.37 -12.35
C LYS A 17 3.85 8.47 -13.48
N HIS A 18 3.23 7.33 -13.14
CA HIS A 18 2.76 6.34 -14.13
C HIS A 18 1.27 6.45 -14.43
N ASP A 19 0.59 7.44 -13.86
CA ASP A 19 -0.84 7.69 -14.06
C ASP A 19 -1.70 6.47 -13.74
N VAL A 20 -1.46 5.88 -12.57
CA VAL A 20 -2.24 4.74 -12.06
C VAL A 20 -2.81 5.07 -10.69
N ASP A 21 -3.87 4.35 -10.29
CA ASP A 21 -4.50 4.55 -9.00
C ASP A 21 -3.62 3.96 -7.88
N PRO A 22 -3.14 4.78 -6.91
CA PRO A 22 -2.29 4.28 -5.83
C PRO A 22 -2.99 3.24 -4.95
N PHE A 23 -4.30 3.36 -4.71
CA PHE A 23 -5.05 2.37 -3.94
C PHE A 23 -5.16 1.05 -4.69
N GLY A 24 -5.25 1.09 -6.02
CA GLY A 24 -5.22 -0.10 -6.86
C GLY A 24 -3.89 -0.83 -6.75
N VAL A 25 -2.78 -0.08 -6.71
CA VAL A 25 -1.44 -0.67 -6.52
C VAL A 25 -1.33 -1.37 -5.17
N VAL A 26 -1.79 -0.72 -4.10
CA VAL A 26 -1.76 -1.32 -2.76
C VAL A 26 -2.65 -2.56 -2.69
N ALA A 27 -3.83 -2.51 -3.32
CA ALA A 27 -4.73 -3.66 -3.37
C ALA A 27 -4.07 -4.85 -4.07
N LEU A 28 -3.35 -4.60 -5.15
CA LEU A 28 -2.64 -5.66 -5.88
C LEU A 28 -1.52 -6.27 -5.04
N LEU A 29 -0.75 -5.43 -4.34
CA LEU A 29 0.30 -5.90 -3.43
C LEU A 29 -0.28 -6.72 -2.28
N SER A 30 -1.43 -6.31 -1.74
CA SER A 30 -2.13 -7.04 -0.69
C SER A 30 -2.60 -8.41 -1.19
N LEU A 31 -3.17 -8.47 -2.40
CA LEU A 31 -3.59 -9.74 -2.99
C LEU A 31 -2.41 -10.67 -3.25
N THR A 32 -1.28 -10.14 -3.68
CA THR A 32 -0.07 -10.92 -3.88
C THR A 32 0.40 -11.52 -2.56
N ALA A 33 0.42 -10.72 -1.50
CA ALA A 33 0.79 -11.19 -0.16
C ALA A 33 -0.18 -12.26 0.34
N LEU A 34 -1.47 -12.10 0.06
CA LEU A 34 -2.48 -13.09 0.45
C LEU A 34 -2.27 -14.41 -0.29
N SER A 35 -1.95 -14.35 -1.59
CA SER A 35 -1.68 -15.56 -2.38
C SER A 35 -0.45 -16.32 -1.86
N GLU A 36 0.50 -15.61 -1.23
CA GLU A 36 1.67 -16.19 -0.59
C GLU A 36 1.40 -16.63 0.85
N VAL A 37 0.17 -16.41 1.34
CA VAL A 37 -0.24 -16.66 2.73
C VAL A 37 0.65 -15.90 3.72
N ASP A 38 1.10 -14.70 3.34
CA ASP A 38 1.91 -13.85 4.20
C ASP A 38 1.01 -12.79 4.85
N PHE A 39 0.40 -13.17 5.97
CA PHE A 39 -0.56 -12.30 6.66
C PHE A 39 0.08 -11.06 7.29
N THR A 40 1.38 -11.13 7.60
CA THR A 40 2.11 -9.96 8.08
C THR A 40 2.18 -8.87 7.01
N LYS A 41 2.46 -9.26 5.75
CA LYS A 41 2.46 -8.32 4.63
C LYS A 41 1.05 -7.83 4.32
N VAL A 42 0.04 -8.69 4.40
CA VAL A 42 -1.35 -8.27 4.20
C VAL A 42 -1.71 -7.17 5.20
N ALA A 43 -1.38 -7.36 6.47
CA ALA A 43 -1.63 -6.36 7.51
C ALA A 43 -0.85 -5.06 7.24
N PHE A 44 0.38 -5.18 6.77
CA PHE A 44 1.21 -4.02 6.42
C PHE A 44 0.57 -3.20 5.29
N TRP A 45 0.15 -3.85 4.21
CA TRP A 45 -0.45 -3.14 3.07
C TRP A 45 -1.80 -2.53 3.44
N ARG A 46 -2.54 -3.16 4.36
CA ARG A 46 -3.77 -2.56 4.89
C ARG A 46 -3.45 -1.28 5.65
N GLU A 47 -2.41 -1.28 6.47
CA GLU A 47 -1.97 -0.08 7.18
C GLU A 47 -1.54 1.02 6.20
N VAL A 48 -0.81 0.67 5.14
CA VAL A 48 -0.42 1.61 4.09
C VAL A 48 -1.65 2.25 3.46
N SER A 49 -2.66 1.44 3.13
CA SER A 49 -3.91 1.95 2.58
C SER A 49 -4.60 2.94 3.54
N ASP A 50 -4.64 2.61 4.83
CA ASP A 50 -5.25 3.47 5.83
C ASP A 50 -4.51 4.80 5.98
N VAL A 51 -3.17 4.76 5.98
CA VAL A 51 -2.35 5.98 6.02
C VAL A 51 -2.61 6.86 4.79
N MET A 52 -2.65 6.25 3.61
CA MET A 52 -2.89 6.98 2.36
C MET A 52 -4.28 7.61 2.33
N ALA A 53 -5.25 6.95 2.95
CA ALA A 53 -6.62 7.45 3.03
C ALA A 53 -6.83 8.46 4.16
N GLY A 54 -5.81 8.69 4.99
CA GLY A 54 -5.91 9.59 6.15
C GLY A 54 -6.71 9.00 7.32
N ARG A 55 -6.82 7.66 7.39
CA ARG A 55 -7.58 6.98 8.46
C ARG A 55 -6.70 6.44 9.58
N ALA A 56 -5.40 6.48 9.41
CA ALA A 56 -4.48 5.96 10.40
C ALA A 56 -4.09 7.01 11.43
#